data_c0d3120f0c4c528ad79c35549763526f
#
_entry.id   c0d3120f0c4c528ad79c35549763526f
#
_cell.length_a   1.000
_cell.length_b   1.000
_cell.length_c   1.000
_cell.angle_alpha   90.00
_cell.angle_beta   90.00
_cell.angle_gamma   90.00
#
_symmetry.space_group_name_H-M   'P 1'
#
loop_
_entity.id
_entity.type
_entity.pdbx_description
1 polymer ?
#
loop_
_entity_poly.entity_id
_entity_poly.type
_entity_poly.pdbx_seq_one_letter_code
_entity_poly.pdbx_strand_id
1 'polypeptide(L)'
;MNKIDGKIAIVTGGTQGLGAAIARHFANSGARGLITCGRNSKNGDQVAEAITNGTGVKVHFLKTDLAKIDQVQKIVPTAKKIFGTVDILVNAAGLTDRGNLLNTSIALYDRMFAVNTRAPFFLMQDVAKLMIQNNVQGTIVNIGSASAHAGQPFIAPYCASKGALATLTRNSGYALMRNKIRVNQLNIGWMASEGEDRIQREYHGADKNWLEKAAKEQPFGRLIDPEEVAKAVTFLASEDSGMMTGSVIHYDQSVWGGYSFGPPSPDEPLVE
;
A
#
# COMPACT_ATOMS: atom_id res chain seq x y z
N MET A 1 8.67 -23.13 3.39
CA MET A 1 9.88 -22.33 3.62
C MET A 1 9.46 -20.92 4.01
N ASN A 2 9.94 -20.40 5.12
CA ASN A 2 9.57 -19.07 5.60
C ASN A 2 10.27 -18.01 4.72
N LYS A 3 9.51 -17.31 3.88
CA LYS A 3 10.05 -16.43 2.83
C LYS A 3 10.75 -15.18 3.34
N ILE A 4 10.43 -14.72 4.56
CA ILE A 4 11.01 -13.53 5.19
C ILE A 4 11.51 -13.82 6.60
N ASP A 5 12.13 -15.01 6.77
CA ASP A 5 12.60 -15.52 8.06
C ASP A 5 13.56 -14.54 8.74
N GLY A 6 13.31 -14.27 10.02
CA GLY A 6 14.13 -13.38 10.84
C GLY A 6 14.03 -11.88 10.52
N LYS A 7 13.26 -11.46 9.50
CA LYS A 7 13.17 -10.06 9.06
C LYS A 7 12.29 -9.22 9.97
N ILE A 8 12.64 -7.94 10.12
CA ILE A 8 11.81 -6.91 10.78
C ILE A 8 11.13 -6.08 9.70
N ALA A 9 9.81 -5.94 9.79
CA ALA A 9 9.05 -5.17 8.81
C ALA A 9 8.22 -4.04 9.43
N ILE A 10 8.07 -2.96 8.65
CA ILE A 10 7.10 -1.89 8.89
C ILE A 10 6.01 -2.03 7.82
N VAL A 11 4.74 -2.07 8.26
CA VAL A 11 3.57 -2.09 7.37
C VAL A 11 2.64 -0.95 7.75
N THR A 12 2.48 0.03 6.85
CA THR A 12 1.54 1.13 7.10
C THR A 12 0.10 0.71 6.75
N GLY A 13 -0.89 1.29 7.43
CA GLY A 13 -2.30 0.92 7.21
C GLY A 13 -2.71 -0.41 7.83
N GLY A 14 -2.00 -0.89 8.87
CA GLY A 14 -2.18 -2.21 9.45
C GLY A 14 -3.40 -2.39 10.35
N THR A 15 -4.39 -1.50 10.30
CA THR A 15 -5.58 -1.57 11.16
C THR A 15 -6.74 -2.37 10.54
N GLN A 16 -6.72 -2.62 9.25
CA GLN A 16 -7.77 -3.32 8.48
C GLN A 16 -7.30 -3.65 7.06
N GLY A 17 -8.11 -4.36 6.30
CA GLY A 17 -7.94 -4.59 4.86
C GLY A 17 -6.55 -5.10 4.49
N LEU A 18 -5.98 -4.56 3.41
CA LEU A 18 -4.72 -5.03 2.86
C LEU A 18 -3.53 -4.93 3.83
N GLY A 19 -3.40 -3.82 4.57
CA GLY A 19 -2.29 -3.68 5.50
C GLY A 19 -2.31 -4.71 6.63
N ALA A 20 -3.50 -5.05 7.15
CA ALA A 20 -3.68 -6.12 8.14
C ALA A 20 -3.40 -7.50 7.54
N ALA A 21 -3.85 -7.77 6.30
CA ALA A 21 -3.57 -9.01 5.57
C ALA A 21 -2.06 -9.20 5.35
N ILE A 22 -1.35 -8.15 4.91
CA ILE A 22 0.11 -8.18 4.75
C ILE A 22 0.81 -8.45 6.08
N ALA A 23 0.44 -7.75 7.16
CA ALA A 23 1.05 -7.95 8.47
C ALA A 23 0.87 -9.40 8.97
N ARG A 24 -0.33 -9.96 8.82
CA ARG A 24 -0.64 -11.36 9.16
C ARG A 24 0.17 -12.34 8.30
N HIS A 25 0.21 -12.09 6.99
CA HIS A 25 0.94 -12.96 6.08
C HIS A 25 2.46 -12.92 6.34
N PHE A 26 3.02 -11.76 6.68
CA PHE A 26 4.42 -11.60 7.07
C PHE A 26 4.75 -12.38 8.34
N ALA A 27 3.89 -12.28 9.36
CA ALA A 27 4.06 -13.06 10.59
C ALA A 27 4.07 -14.57 10.31
N ASN A 28 3.13 -15.06 9.49
CA ASN A 28 3.06 -16.47 9.08
C ASN A 28 4.23 -16.88 8.16
N SER A 29 4.93 -15.93 7.56
CA SER A 29 6.07 -16.17 6.65
C SER A 29 7.44 -16.06 7.33
N GLY A 30 7.48 -16.00 8.68
CA GLY A 30 8.72 -16.05 9.46
C GLY A 30 9.28 -14.69 9.87
N ALA A 31 8.53 -13.60 9.73
CA ALA A 31 8.98 -12.31 10.27
C ALA A 31 9.33 -12.42 11.76
N ARG A 32 10.44 -11.81 12.19
CA ARG A 32 10.86 -11.76 13.59
C ARG A 32 10.08 -10.72 14.40
N GLY A 33 9.59 -9.69 13.75
CA GLY A 33 8.79 -8.63 14.38
C GLY A 33 8.23 -7.64 13.39
N LEU A 34 7.14 -6.99 13.78
CA LEU A 34 6.41 -6.06 12.93
C LEU A 34 6.11 -4.76 13.67
N ILE A 35 6.23 -3.65 12.95
CA ILE A 35 5.58 -2.39 13.29
C ILE A 35 4.41 -2.21 12.35
N THR A 36 3.23 -1.99 12.88
CA THR A 36 2.07 -1.55 12.10
C THR A 36 1.63 -0.17 12.55
N CYS A 37 1.00 0.60 11.67
CA CYS A 37 0.50 1.92 12.05
C CYS A 37 -0.82 2.26 11.37
N GLY A 38 -1.57 3.18 11.98
CA GLY A 38 -2.85 3.66 11.48
C GLY A 38 -3.56 4.56 12.48
N ARG A 39 -4.71 5.12 12.09
CA ARG A 39 -5.44 6.11 12.90
C ARG A 39 -6.29 5.50 14.01
N ASN A 40 -6.85 4.32 13.76
CA ASN A 40 -7.77 3.65 14.69
C ASN A 40 -6.98 2.76 15.66
N SER A 41 -6.80 3.22 16.90
CA SER A 41 -6.06 2.47 17.93
C SER A 41 -6.75 1.15 18.26
N LYS A 42 -8.07 1.16 18.46
CA LYS A 42 -8.81 -0.05 18.83
C LYS A 42 -8.59 -1.18 17.83
N ASN A 43 -8.82 -0.90 16.55
CA ASN A 43 -8.60 -1.90 15.49
C ASN A 43 -7.12 -2.29 15.36
N GLY A 44 -6.21 -1.30 15.47
CA GLY A 44 -4.78 -1.54 15.35
C GLY A 44 -4.25 -2.45 16.46
N ASP A 45 -4.62 -2.19 17.70
CA ASP A 45 -4.25 -3.02 18.85
C ASP A 45 -4.85 -4.42 18.74
N GLN A 46 -6.12 -4.55 18.34
CA GLN A 46 -6.77 -5.85 18.11
C GLN A 46 -6.07 -6.68 17.03
N VAL A 47 -5.72 -6.06 15.91
CA VAL A 47 -5.00 -6.76 14.81
C VAL A 47 -3.61 -7.19 15.29
N ALA A 48 -2.87 -6.31 15.98
CA ALA A 48 -1.54 -6.61 16.49
C ALA A 48 -1.57 -7.76 17.52
N GLU A 49 -2.53 -7.73 18.44
CA GLU A 49 -2.73 -8.78 19.44
C GLU A 49 -3.12 -10.11 18.80
N ALA A 50 -4.07 -10.11 17.87
CA ALA A 50 -4.50 -11.31 17.15
C ALA A 50 -3.36 -11.97 16.38
N ILE A 51 -2.50 -11.19 15.71
CA ILE A 51 -1.33 -11.72 15.02
C ILE A 51 -0.32 -12.28 16.03
N THR A 52 -0.04 -11.54 17.10
CA THR A 52 0.92 -11.97 18.12
C THR A 52 0.47 -13.28 18.78
N ASN A 53 -0.80 -13.37 19.17
CA ASN A 53 -1.35 -14.58 19.80
C ASN A 53 -1.39 -15.79 18.85
N GLY A 54 -1.69 -15.56 17.56
CA GLY A 54 -1.79 -16.63 16.57
C GLY A 54 -0.47 -17.15 16.04
N THR A 55 0.61 -16.33 16.09
CA THR A 55 1.89 -16.66 15.44
C THR A 55 3.11 -16.63 16.37
N GLY A 56 2.99 -16.01 17.54
CA GLY A 56 4.11 -15.73 18.44
C GLY A 56 5.00 -14.56 17.99
N VAL A 57 4.76 -13.97 16.82
CA VAL A 57 5.53 -12.83 16.31
C VAL A 57 5.12 -11.55 17.01
N LYS A 58 6.08 -10.81 17.56
CA LYS A 58 5.82 -9.54 18.21
C LYS A 58 5.37 -8.48 17.20
N VAL A 59 4.14 -8.02 17.31
CA VAL A 59 3.60 -6.90 16.53
C VAL A 59 3.40 -5.70 17.44
N HIS A 60 3.99 -4.56 17.10
CA HIS A 60 3.77 -3.30 17.82
C HIS A 60 2.97 -2.36 16.92
N PHE A 61 1.77 -2.02 17.37
CA PHE A 61 0.95 -1.01 16.71
C PHE A 61 1.31 0.40 17.20
N LEU A 62 1.46 1.33 16.26
CA LEU A 62 1.69 2.75 16.55
C LEU A 62 0.55 3.60 15.99
N LYS A 63 -0.20 4.28 16.85
CA LYS A 63 -1.23 5.23 16.42
C LYS A 63 -0.58 6.36 15.60
N THR A 64 -0.94 6.47 14.32
CA THR A 64 -0.33 7.44 13.41
C THR A 64 -1.34 7.94 12.39
N ASP A 65 -1.48 9.25 12.25
CA ASP A 65 -2.09 9.88 11.08
C ASP A 65 -0.99 10.23 10.09
N LEU A 66 -0.95 9.53 8.96
CA LEU A 66 0.07 9.73 7.92
C LEU A 66 -0.02 11.09 7.21
N ALA A 67 -1.11 11.83 7.39
CA ALA A 67 -1.18 13.23 6.95
C ALA A 67 -0.34 14.17 7.84
N LYS A 68 0.08 13.72 9.03
CA LYS A 68 0.87 14.49 10.00
C LYS A 68 2.33 14.03 9.98
N ILE A 69 3.20 14.85 9.42
CA ILE A 69 4.61 14.47 9.19
C ILE A 69 5.36 14.20 10.51
N ASP A 70 5.06 14.94 11.57
CA ASP A 70 5.63 14.73 12.90
C ASP A 70 5.31 13.35 13.49
N GLN A 71 4.17 12.77 13.11
CA GLN A 71 3.80 11.41 13.50
C GLN A 71 4.49 10.37 12.62
N VAL A 72 4.59 10.63 11.30
CA VAL A 72 5.31 9.75 10.35
C VAL A 72 6.76 9.55 10.78
N GLN A 73 7.44 10.63 11.16
CA GLN A 73 8.84 10.62 11.60
C GLN A 73 9.09 9.83 12.89
N LYS A 74 8.06 9.43 13.64
CA LYS A 74 8.18 8.57 14.83
C LYS A 74 8.22 7.07 14.51
N ILE A 75 7.78 6.66 13.32
CA ILE A 75 7.61 5.23 12.98
C ILE A 75 8.97 4.52 12.97
N VAL A 76 9.93 5.00 12.21
CA VAL A 76 11.25 4.36 12.07
C VAL A 76 12.06 4.40 13.37
N PRO A 77 12.13 5.52 14.12
CA PRO A 77 12.75 5.54 15.44
C PRO A 77 12.11 4.55 16.43
N THR A 78 10.78 4.36 16.37
CA THR A 78 10.09 3.36 17.19
C THR A 78 10.52 1.94 16.82
N ALA A 79 10.58 1.62 15.52
CA ALA A 79 11.07 0.33 15.04
C ALA A 79 12.52 0.07 15.47
N LYS A 80 13.39 1.07 15.32
CA LYS A 80 14.79 1.00 15.77
C LYS A 80 14.91 0.74 17.27
N LYS A 81 14.10 1.43 18.08
CA LYS A 81 14.08 1.27 19.54
C LYS A 81 13.65 -0.14 19.96
N ILE A 82 12.66 -0.73 19.28
CA ILE A 82 12.07 -2.03 19.67
C ILE A 82 12.87 -3.21 19.13
N PHE A 83 13.33 -3.13 17.86
CA PHE A 83 13.93 -4.24 17.13
C PHE A 83 15.38 -4.03 16.69
N GLY A 84 15.92 -2.81 16.80
CA GLY A 84 17.30 -2.45 16.43
C GLY A 84 17.49 -2.17 14.94
N THR A 85 16.66 -2.73 14.06
CA THR A 85 16.76 -2.64 12.61
C THR A 85 15.40 -2.64 11.94
N VAL A 86 15.40 -2.38 10.62
CA VAL A 86 14.27 -2.60 9.71
C VAL A 86 14.81 -3.21 8.43
N ASP A 87 14.25 -4.33 8.01
CA ASP A 87 14.61 -5.04 6.78
C ASP A 87 13.62 -4.77 5.65
N ILE A 88 12.35 -4.55 5.99
CA ILE A 88 11.25 -4.42 5.02
C ILE A 88 10.39 -3.21 5.39
N LEU A 89 10.07 -2.38 4.40
CA LEU A 89 9.02 -1.37 4.49
C LEU A 89 7.93 -1.67 3.48
N VAL A 90 6.67 -1.71 3.93
CA VAL A 90 5.50 -1.75 3.05
C VAL A 90 4.64 -0.50 3.26
N ASN A 91 4.58 0.35 2.27
CA ASN A 91 3.67 1.50 2.22
C ASN A 91 2.31 1.04 1.69
N ALA A 92 1.46 0.46 2.59
CA ALA A 92 0.16 -0.08 2.23
C ALA A 92 -1.01 0.86 2.56
N ALA A 93 -0.80 1.88 3.38
CA ALA A 93 -1.83 2.88 3.65
C ALA A 93 -2.17 3.69 2.39
N GLY A 94 -3.44 4.01 2.25
CA GLY A 94 -3.92 4.88 1.17
C GLY A 94 -5.21 5.60 1.53
N LEU A 95 -5.41 6.75 0.91
CA LEU A 95 -6.63 7.54 0.94
C LEU A 95 -7.20 7.56 -0.48
N THR A 96 -8.50 7.28 -0.63
CA THR A 96 -9.18 7.17 -1.94
C THR A 96 -10.48 7.96 -1.98
N ASP A 97 -10.60 8.99 -1.15
CA ASP A 97 -11.78 9.85 -1.13
C ASP A 97 -12.01 10.48 -2.52
N ARG A 98 -13.26 10.78 -2.84
CA ARG A 98 -13.66 11.17 -4.18
C ARG A 98 -13.49 12.68 -4.40
N GLY A 99 -13.06 13.04 -5.60
CA GLY A 99 -12.95 14.42 -6.08
C GLY A 99 -12.54 14.43 -7.55
N ASN A 100 -13.24 15.19 -8.36
CA ASN A 100 -12.91 15.40 -9.77
C ASN A 100 -12.12 16.72 -9.97
N LEU A 101 -11.79 17.04 -11.21
CA LEU A 101 -11.05 18.26 -11.56
C LEU A 101 -11.80 19.54 -11.16
N LEU A 102 -13.13 19.54 -11.16
CA LEU A 102 -13.96 20.72 -10.92
C LEU A 102 -14.29 20.93 -9.44
N ASN A 103 -14.40 19.84 -8.63
CA ASN A 103 -14.91 19.91 -7.27
C ASN A 103 -13.92 19.47 -6.17
N THR A 104 -12.70 19.11 -6.50
CA THR A 104 -11.69 18.77 -5.49
C THR A 104 -11.32 19.99 -4.66
N SER A 105 -11.55 19.93 -3.34
CA SER A 105 -11.09 20.97 -2.44
C SER A 105 -9.58 20.91 -2.22
N ILE A 106 -8.95 22.05 -1.93
CA ILE A 106 -7.52 22.14 -1.57
C ILE A 106 -7.20 21.20 -0.41
N ALA A 107 -8.06 21.18 0.62
CA ALA A 107 -7.87 20.32 1.79
C ALA A 107 -7.86 18.81 1.45
N LEU A 108 -8.73 18.37 0.54
CA LEU A 108 -8.75 17.00 0.06
C LEU A 108 -7.50 16.67 -0.74
N TYR A 109 -7.11 17.55 -1.67
CA TYR A 109 -5.90 17.42 -2.47
C TYR A 109 -4.66 17.28 -1.59
N ASP A 110 -4.45 18.21 -0.68
CA ASP A 110 -3.30 18.23 0.23
C ASP A 110 -3.25 16.98 1.11
N ARG A 111 -4.41 16.56 1.65
CA ARG A 111 -4.51 15.34 2.46
C ARG A 111 -4.20 14.09 1.65
N MET A 112 -4.67 14.02 0.41
CA MET A 112 -4.43 12.90 -0.51
C MET A 112 -2.92 12.74 -0.77
N PHE A 113 -2.25 13.84 -1.12
CA PHE A 113 -0.80 13.81 -1.35
C PHE A 113 -0.01 13.61 -0.07
N ALA A 114 -0.47 14.14 1.05
CA ALA A 114 0.17 13.91 2.34
C ALA A 114 0.21 12.42 2.71
N VAL A 115 -0.90 11.70 2.51
CA VAL A 115 -1.01 10.26 2.85
C VAL A 115 -0.37 9.37 1.78
N ASN A 116 -0.68 9.60 0.50
CA ASN A 116 -0.34 8.67 -0.58
C ASN A 116 1.07 8.88 -1.16
N THR A 117 1.67 10.05 -0.95
CA THR A 117 2.94 10.42 -1.60
C THR A 117 3.97 10.90 -0.58
N ARG A 118 3.65 11.95 0.21
CA ARG A 118 4.60 12.55 1.16
C ARG A 118 5.01 11.58 2.26
N ALA A 119 4.05 10.91 2.91
CA ALA A 119 4.36 9.97 3.97
C ALA A 119 5.21 8.78 3.47
N PRO A 120 4.86 8.09 2.36
CA PRO A 120 5.73 7.08 1.77
C PRO A 120 7.14 7.59 1.45
N PHE A 121 7.28 8.79 0.89
CA PHE A 121 8.61 9.36 0.59
C PHE A 121 9.49 9.47 1.83
N PHE A 122 8.99 10.08 2.91
CA PHE A 122 9.78 10.25 4.13
C PHE A 122 10.00 8.94 4.88
N LEU A 123 9.06 7.99 4.83
CA LEU A 123 9.29 6.64 5.36
C LEU A 123 10.38 5.90 4.58
N MET A 124 10.36 5.96 3.25
CA MET A 124 11.42 5.40 2.42
C MET A 124 12.77 6.02 2.76
N GLN A 125 12.82 7.35 2.92
CA GLN A 125 14.05 8.07 3.29
C GLN A 125 14.60 7.60 4.64
N ASP A 126 13.77 7.56 5.68
CA ASP A 126 14.20 7.22 7.03
C ASP A 126 14.59 5.74 7.15
N VAL A 127 13.83 4.85 6.50
CA VAL A 127 14.16 3.42 6.45
C VAL A 127 15.45 3.18 5.67
N ALA A 128 15.64 3.82 4.52
CA ALA A 128 16.86 3.69 3.73
C ALA A 128 18.10 4.16 4.52
N LYS A 129 18.00 5.28 5.24
CA LYS A 129 19.07 5.74 6.14
C LYS A 129 19.41 4.69 7.19
N LEU A 130 18.41 4.10 7.84
CA LEU A 130 18.62 3.07 8.86
C LEU A 130 19.22 1.79 8.27
N MET A 131 18.73 1.34 7.10
CA MET A 131 19.27 0.18 6.38
C MET A 131 20.76 0.38 6.02
N ILE A 132 21.10 1.56 5.46
CA ILE A 132 22.50 1.89 5.10
C ILE A 132 23.38 1.92 6.35
N GLN A 133 22.94 2.58 7.43
CA GLN A 133 23.69 2.63 8.70
C GLN A 133 23.97 1.24 9.29
N ASN A 134 23.03 0.31 9.14
CA ASN A 134 23.12 -1.05 9.67
C ASN A 134 23.67 -2.08 8.65
N ASN A 135 24.08 -1.66 7.44
CA ASN A 135 24.51 -2.54 6.34
C ASN A 135 23.42 -3.59 5.96
N VAL A 136 22.14 -3.23 6.07
CA VAL A 136 21.01 -4.09 5.71
C VAL A 136 20.72 -3.96 4.22
N GLN A 137 20.74 -5.08 3.50
CA GLN A 137 20.27 -5.19 2.12
C GLN A 137 18.76 -5.42 2.14
N GLY A 138 18.00 -4.34 2.36
CA GLY A 138 16.57 -4.40 2.60
C GLY A 138 15.71 -4.26 1.34
N THR A 139 14.40 -4.20 1.57
CA THR A 139 13.44 -4.00 0.49
C THR A 139 12.28 -3.09 0.91
N ILE A 140 11.80 -2.33 -0.05
CA ILE A 140 10.67 -1.42 0.09
C ILE A 140 9.62 -1.81 -0.96
N VAL A 141 8.38 -2.01 -0.51
CA VAL A 141 7.24 -2.29 -1.40
C VAL A 141 6.19 -1.20 -1.22
N ASN A 142 5.91 -0.50 -2.30
CA ASN A 142 4.86 0.51 -2.33
C ASN A 142 3.57 -0.09 -2.91
N ILE A 143 2.43 0.16 -2.27
CA ILE A 143 1.13 -0.22 -2.81
C ILE A 143 0.61 0.92 -3.67
N GLY A 144 0.67 0.71 -4.97
CA GLY A 144 0.12 1.59 -5.98
C GLY A 144 -1.33 1.27 -6.33
N SER A 145 -1.72 1.68 -7.51
CA SER A 145 -3.04 1.42 -8.08
C SER A 145 -2.94 1.35 -9.60
N ALA A 146 -3.80 0.58 -10.24
CA ALA A 146 -4.01 0.65 -11.69
C ALA A 146 -4.32 2.10 -12.13
N SER A 147 -4.99 2.87 -11.28
CA SER A 147 -5.28 4.30 -11.50
C SER A 147 -4.03 5.21 -11.47
N ALA A 148 -2.82 4.69 -11.25
CA ALA A 148 -1.58 5.48 -11.33
C ALA A 148 -1.26 5.97 -12.75
N HIS A 149 -1.84 5.37 -13.78
CA HIS A 149 -1.69 5.80 -15.17
C HIS A 149 -2.76 6.83 -15.56
N ALA A 150 -4.00 6.50 -15.31
CA ALA A 150 -5.19 7.31 -15.42
C ALA A 150 -6.32 6.55 -14.72
N GLY A 151 -7.39 7.22 -14.36
CA GLY A 151 -8.52 6.58 -13.70
C GLY A 151 -9.82 7.30 -14.00
N GLN A 152 -10.85 6.90 -13.30
CA GLN A 152 -12.17 7.50 -13.44
C GLN A 152 -12.11 9.01 -13.09
N PRO A 153 -12.94 9.85 -13.73
CA PRO A 153 -12.91 11.30 -13.52
C PRO A 153 -13.06 11.74 -12.06
N PHE A 154 -13.80 10.99 -11.26
CA PHE A 154 -14.10 11.31 -9.85
C PHE A 154 -12.97 10.98 -8.86
N ILE A 155 -11.79 10.55 -9.31
CA ILE A 155 -10.61 10.26 -8.47
C ILE A 155 -9.35 10.96 -8.95
N ALA A 156 -9.46 12.15 -9.55
CA ALA A 156 -8.33 12.86 -10.15
C ALA A 156 -7.12 13.04 -9.21
N PRO A 157 -7.25 13.56 -7.96
CA PRO A 157 -6.11 13.71 -7.07
C PRO A 157 -5.53 12.36 -6.60
N TYR A 158 -6.36 11.32 -6.52
CA TYR A 158 -5.88 9.97 -6.21
C TYR A 158 -4.96 9.44 -7.31
N CYS A 159 -5.39 9.52 -8.58
CA CYS A 159 -4.59 9.12 -9.73
C CYS A 159 -3.23 9.82 -9.74
N ALA A 160 -3.23 11.14 -9.58
CA ALA A 160 -2.02 11.95 -9.54
C ALA A 160 -1.09 11.51 -8.38
N SER A 161 -1.64 11.27 -7.18
CA SER A 161 -0.85 10.83 -6.02
C SER A 161 -0.22 9.45 -6.20
N LYS A 162 -0.92 8.51 -6.86
CA LYS A 162 -0.41 7.16 -7.14
C LYS A 162 0.57 7.15 -8.31
N GLY A 163 0.38 8.03 -9.31
CA GLY A 163 1.36 8.28 -10.37
C GLY A 163 2.67 8.85 -9.82
N ALA A 164 2.58 9.82 -8.90
CA ALA A 164 3.75 10.36 -8.21
C ALA A 164 4.50 9.26 -7.42
N LEU A 165 3.78 8.39 -6.70
CA LEU A 165 4.39 7.26 -5.98
C LEU A 165 5.11 6.29 -6.94
N ALA A 166 4.56 6.03 -8.12
CA ALA A 166 5.18 5.18 -9.14
C ALA A 166 6.52 5.77 -9.64
N THR A 167 6.56 7.08 -9.85
CA THR A 167 7.80 7.79 -10.22
C THR A 167 8.83 7.74 -9.08
N LEU A 168 8.40 7.99 -7.84
CA LEU A 168 9.26 7.88 -6.66
C LEU A 168 9.83 6.46 -6.50
N THR A 169 9.03 5.44 -6.76
CA THR A 169 9.47 4.04 -6.72
C THR A 169 10.62 3.78 -7.69
N ARG A 170 10.49 4.20 -8.95
CA ARG A 170 11.54 4.04 -9.96
C ARG A 170 12.81 4.82 -9.59
N ASN A 171 12.64 6.07 -9.19
CA ASN A 171 13.77 6.93 -8.81
C ASN A 171 14.51 6.39 -7.58
N SER A 172 13.78 5.99 -6.53
CA SER A 172 14.37 5.42 -5.32
C SER A 172 15.03 4.06 -5.58
N GLY A 173 14.42 3.21 -6.41
CA GLY A 173 15.01 1.95 -6.83
C GLY A 173 16.33 2.14 -7.54
N TYR A 174 16.42 3.11 -8.45
CA TYR A 174 17.66 3.49 -9.12
C TYR A 174 18.70 4.03 -8.12
N ALA A 175 18.31 4.98 -7.28
CA ALA A 175 19.23 5.65 -6.35
C ALA A 175 19.85 4.68 -5.32
N LEU A 176 19.11 3.65 -4.89
CA LEU A 176 19.51 2.73 -3.84
C LEU A 176 20.18 1.43 -4.34
N MET A 177 20.34 1.25 -5.66
CA MET A 177 20.93 0.02 -6.24
C MET A 177 22.28 -0.33 -5.65
N ARG A 178 23.20 0.64 -5.52
CA ARG A 178 24.56 0.42 -4.98
C ARG A 178 24.54 0.08 -3.48
N ASN A 179 23.46 0.46 -2.77
CA ASN A 179 23.24 0.05 -1.39
C ASN A 179 22.58 -1.33 -1.30
N LYS A 180 22.26 -1.96 -2.44
CA LYS A 180 21.56 -3.26 -2.53
C LYS A 180 20.19 -3.24 -1.82
N ILE A 181 19.56 -2.07 -1.78
CA ILE A 181 18.21 -1.88 -1.26
C ILE A 181 17.26 -1.82 -2.46
N ARG A 182 16.27 -2.71 -2.49
CA ARG A 182 15.31 -2.82 -3.58
C ARG A 182 14.06 -2.01 -3.27
N VAL A 183 13.51 -1.34 -4.28
CA VAL A 183 12.27 -0.57 -4.14
C VAL A 183 11.35 -0.93 -5.31
N ASN A 184 10.21 -1.52 -5.04
CA ASN A 184 9.23 -1.93 -6.05
C ASN A 184 7.83 -1.44 -5.69
N GLN A 185 6.96 -1.36 -6.68
CA GLN A 185 5.55 -1.02 -6.50
C GLN A 185 4.64 -2.08 -7.11
N LEU A 186 3.58 -2.41 -6.38
CA LEU A 186 2.50 -3.25 -6.86
C LEU A 186 1.28 -2.37 -7.11
N ASN A 187 0.93 -2.15 -8.38
CA ASN A 187 -0.30 -1.47 -8.78
C ASN A 187 -1.45 -2.45 -8.72
N ILE A 188 -2.30 -2.30 -7.71
CA ILE A 188 -3.46 -3.18 -7.52
C ILE A 188 -4.69 -2.63 -8.24
N GLY A 189 -5.50 -3.54 -8.77
CA GLY A 189 -6.82 -3.24 -9.32
C GLY A 189 -7.91 -3.17 -8.25
N TRP A 190 -9.15 -3.41 -8.66
CA TRP A 190 -10.30 -3.32 -7.77
C TRP A 190 -10.32 -4.49 -6.77
N MET A 191 -10.17 -4.14 -5.49
CA MET A 191 -9.97 -5.09 -4.41
C MET A 191 -11.15 -5.09 -3.45
N ALA A 192 -11.64 -6.27 -3.07
CA ALA A 192 -12.66 -6.45 -2.05
C ALA A 192 -12.06 -6.19 -0.66
N SER A 193 -12.38 -5.05 -0.07
CA SER A 193 -11.89 -4.68 1.26
C SER A 193 -12.95 -3.89 2.05
N GLU A 194 -12.82 -3.88 3.37
CA GLU A 194 -13.67 -3.06 4.25
C GLU A 194 -13.63 -1.56 3.90
N GLY A 195 -12.45 -1.08 3.47
CA GLY A 195 -12.28 0.30 3.02
C GLY A 195 -13.05 0.58 1.75
N GLU A 196 -13.05 -0.37 0.81
CA GLU A 196 -13.80 -0.26 -0.43
C GLU A 196 -15.31 -0.37 -0.20
N ASP A 197 -15.78 -1.29 0.68
CA ASP A 197 -17.19 -1.37 1.04
C ASP A 197 -17.71 -0.02 1.58
N ARG A 198 -16.92 0.65 2.44
CA ARG A 198 -17.25 1.99 2.91
C ARG A 198 -17.36 2.99 1.77
N ILE A 199 -16.40 3.03 0.87
CA ILE A 199 -16.36 3.94 -0.28
C ILE A 199 -17.57 3.71 -1.20
N GLN A 200 -17.88 2.45 -1.51
CA GLN A 200 -19.02 2.12 -2.36
C GLN A 200 -20.34 2.57 -1.77
N ARG A 201 -20.52 2.41 -0.46
CA ARG A 201 -21.74 2.88 0.23
C ARG A 201 -21.81 4.39 0.37
N GLU A 202 -20.70 5.04 0.75
CA GLU A 202 -20.64 6.46 1.06
C GLU A 202 -20.73 7.34 -0.18
N TYR A 203 -20.04 6.98 -1.26
CA TYR A 203 -19.91 7.81 -2.45
C TYR A 203 -20.72 7.33 -3.66
N HIS A 204 -21.03 6.04 -3.72
CA HIS A 204 -21.72 5.45 -4.87
C HIS A 204 -23.12 4.90 -4.52
N GLY A 205 -23.59 5.09 -3.29
CA GLY A 205 -24.92 4.63 -2.87
C GLY A 205 -25.15 3.13 -3.00
N ALA A 206 -24.06 2.34 -2.95
CA ALA A 206 -24.10 0.92 -3.21
C ALA A 206 -24.92 0.16 -2.17
N ASP A 207 -25.72 -0.78 -2.64
CA ASP A 207 -26.52 -1.69 -1.80
C ASP A 207 -25.65 -2.83 -1.21
N LYS A 208 -26.29 -3.69 -0.39
CA LYS A 208 -25.59 -4.83 0.25
C LYS A 208 -25.04 -5.87 -0.74
N ASN A 209 -25.51 -5.88 -1.98
CA ASN A 209 -25.14 -6.83 -3.01
C ASN A 209 -24.11 -6.25 -4.01
N TRP A 210 -23.57 -5.06 -3.75
CA TRP A 210 -22.65 -4.38 -4.65
C TRP A 210 -21.45 -5.25 -5.04
N LEU A 211 -20.91 -6.00 -4.09
CA LEU A 211 -19.75 -6.85 -4.34
C LEU A 211 -20.04 -7.97 -5.36
N GLU A 212 -21.22 -8.60 -5.25
CA GLU A 212 -21.64 -9.62 -6.22
C GLU A 212 -21.86 -9.03 -7.61
N LYS A 213 -22.46 -7.83 -7.69
CA LYS A 213 -22.65 -7.11 -8.95
C LYS A 213 -21.32 -6.75 -9.59
N ALA A 214 -20.43 -6.13 -8.80
CA ALA A 214 -19.10 -5.77 -9.25
C ALA A 214 -18.27 -6.98 -9.70
N ALA A 215 -18.39 -8.11 -9.01
CA ALA A 215 -17.71 -9.36 -9.36
C ALA A 215 -18.11 -9.87 -10.75
N LYS A 216 -19.39 -9.80 -11.09
CA LYS A 216 -19.89 -10.24 -12.43
C LYS A 216 -19.32 -9.42 -13.59
N GLU A 217 -18.94 -8.17 -13.33
CA GLU A 217 -18.36 -7.26 -14.32
C GLU A 217 -16.85 -7.49 -14.52
N GLN A 218 -16.21 -8.22 -13.59
CA GLN A 218 -14.78 -8.46 -13.70
C GLN A 218 -14.47 -9.67 -14.59
N PRO A 219 -13.38 -9.61 -15.39
CA PRO A 219 -12.98 -10.71 -16.27
C PRO A 219 -12.82 -12.06 -15.58
N PHE A 220 -12.34 -12.09 -14.33
CA PHE A 220 -12.20 -13.32 -13.55
C PHE A 220 -13.41 -13.62 -12.64
N GLY A 221 -14.53 -12.90 -12.82
CA GLY A 221 -15.76 -13.12 -12.06
C GLY A 221 -15.66 -12.75 -10.57
N ARG A 222 -14.64 -12.01 -10.17
CA ARG A 222 -14.41 -11.61 -8.78
C ARG A 222 -13.51 -10.37 -8.66
N LEU A 223 -13.58 -9.69 -7.54
CA LEU A 223 -12.60 -8.68 -7.16
C LEU A 223 -11.33 -9.34 -6.61
N ILE A 224 -10.26 -8.56 -6.51
CA ILE A 224 -8.98 -9.00 -5.92
C ILE A 224 -9.16 -9.21 -4.40
N ASP A 225 -8.61 -10.31 -3.89
CA ASP A 225 -8.58 -10.61 -2.47
C ASP A 225 -7.32 -9.98 -1.82
N PRO A 226 -7.46 -9.26 -0.68
CA PRO A 226 -6.31 -8.77 0.09
C PRO A 226 -5.26 -9.83 0.43
N GLU A 227 -5.65 -11.08 0.68
CA GLU A 227 -4.72 -12.17 0.99
C GLU A 227 -3.87 -12.60 -0.23
N GLU A 228 -4.41 -12.50 -1.44
CA GLU A 228 -3.64 -12.72 -2.67
C GLU A 228 -2.59 -11.63 -2.88
N VAL A 229 -2.98 -10.37 -2.64
CA VAL A 229 -2.04 -9.24 -2.69
C VAL A 229 -0.94 -9.38 -1.65
N ALA A 230 -1.28 -9.83 -0.43
CA ALA A 230 -0.31 -10.06 0.62
C ALA A 230 0.76 -11.10 0.22
N LYS A 231 0.38 -12.15 -0.52
CA LYS A 231 1.32 -13.14 -1.09
C LYS A 231 2.27 -12.50 -2.12
N ALA A 232 1.73 -11.66 -3.02
CA ALA A 232 2.54 -10.94 -4.01
C ALA A 232 3.50 -9.94 -3.35
N VAL A 233 3.05 -9.23 -2.32
CA VAL A 233 3.90 -8.34 -1.51
C VAL A 233 5.00 -9.13 -0.81
N THR A 234 4.70 -10.31 -0.26
CA THR A 234 5.69 -11.18 0.38
C THR A 234 6.74 -11.66 -0.62
N PHE A 235 6.35 -12.01 -1.84
CA PHE A 235 7.30 -12.32 -2.92
C PHE A 235 8.25 -11.14 -3.18
N LEU A 236 7.73 -9.94 -3.36
CA LEU A 236 8.55 -8.74 -3.58
C LEU A 236 9.45 -8.40 -2.39
N ALA A 237 8.99 -8.69 -1.18
CA ALA A 237 9.72 -8.46 0.06
C ALA A 237 10.79 -9.53 0.35
N SER A 238 10.70 -10.70 -0.26
CA SER A 238 11.59 -11.83 -0.06
C SER A 238 12.79 -11.84 -1.03
N GLU A 239 13.69 -12.78 -0.81
CA GLU A 239 14.81 -13.07 -1.71
C GLU A 239 14.35 -13.71 -3.03
N ASP A 240 13.15 -14.30 -3.09
CA ASP A 240 12.58 -14.90 -4.30
C ASP A 240 12.45 -13.89 -5.45
N SER A 241 12.28 -12.59 -5.16
CA SER A 241 12.23 -11.54 -6.16
C SER A 241 13.61 -11.11 -6.71
N GLY A 242 14.68 -11.70 -6.20
CA GLY A 242 16.04 -11.53 -6.72
C GLY A 242 16.47 -10.07 -6.84
N MET A 243 16.92 -9.67 -8.03
CA MET A 243 17.38 -8.32 -8.32
C MET A 243 16.28 -7.34 -8.75
N MET A 244 14.99 -7.69 -8.63
CA MET A 244 13.90 -6.78 -9.00
C MET A 244 13.95 -5.50 -8.18
N THR A 245 14.18 -4.36 -8.84
CA THR A 245 14.12 -3.02 -8.25
C THR A 245 13.67 -2.00 -9.27
N GLY A 246 13.02 -0.92 -8.84
CA GLY A 246 12.46 0.11 -9.71
C GLY A 246 11.24 -0.37 -10.52
N SER A 247 10.74 -1.56 -10.27
CA SER A 247 9.64 -2.14 -11.02
C SER A 247 8.29 -1.63 -10.49
N VAL A 248 7.39 -1.28 -11.41
CA VAL A 248 6.00 -0.96 -11.15
C VAL A 248 5.18 -2.04 -11.84
N ILE A 249 4.65 -2.96 -11.04
CA ILE A 249 4.04 -4.21 -11.48
C ILE A 249 2.53 -4.09 -11.39
N HIS A 250 1.82 -4.47 -12.45
CA HIS A 250 0.36 -4.52 -12.45
C HIS A 250 -0.12 -5.81 -11.79
N TYR A 251 -1.07 -5.66 -10.89
CA TYR A 251 -1.77 -6.74 -10.22
C TYR A 251 -3.27 -6.46 -10.29
N ASP A 252 -3.80 -6.57 -11.49
CA ASP A 252 -5.19 -6.25 -11.81
C ASP A 252 -5.70 -7.19 -12.92
N GLN A 253 -6.93 -6.98 -13.33
CA GLN A 253 -7.60 -7.80 -14.36
C GLN A 253 -7.62 -7.07 -15.71
N SER A 254 -6.67 -6.16 -15.97
CA SER A 254 -6.56 -5.39 -17.19
C SER A 254 -5.17 -5.52 -17.82
N VAL A 255 -5.10 -5.25 -19.10
CA VAL A 255 -3.84 -5.13 -19.85
C VAL A 255 -3.81 -3.77 -20.51
N TRP A 256 -2.94 -2.89 -20.06
CA TRP A 256 -2.80 -1.55 -20.63
C TRP A 256 -2.39 -1.61 -22.11
N GLY A 257 -3.19 -0.93 -22.95
CA GLY A 257 -3.03 -0.97 -24.40
C GLY A 257 -3.80 -2.10 -25.10
N GLY A 258 -4.40 -3.02 -24.34
CA GLY A 258 -5.25 -4.10 -24.87
C GLY A 258 -6.71 -3.67 -24.89
N TYR A 259 -7.17 -3.06 -26.01
CA TYR A 259 -8.56 -2.60 -26.18
C TYR A 259 -9.19 -3.27 -27.39
N SER A 260 -10.46 -3.68 -27.27
CA SER A 260 -11.19 -4.33 -28.35
C SER A 260 -11.56 -3.36 -29.48
N PHE A 261 -11.80 -2.08 -29.17
CA PHE A 261 -12.31 -1.08 -30.12
C PHE A 261 -11.56 0.27 -30.03
N GLY A 262 -10.30 0.26 -29.65
CA GLY A 262 -9.50 1.46 -29.39
C GLY A 262 -9.51 1.88 -27.92
N PRO A 263 -8.76 2.93 -27.56
CA PRO A 263 -8.71 3.43 -26.19
C PRO A 263 -10.09 3.87 -25.70
N PRO A 264 -10.46 3.60 -24.44
CA PRO A 264 -11.72 4.06 -23.89
C PRO A 264 -11.79 5.60 -23.88
N SER A 265 -12.94 6.13 -24.15
CA SER A 265 -13.27 7.57 -24.07
C SER A 265 -14.35 7.80 -23.02
N PRO A 266 -14.43 9.00 -22.43
CA PRO A 266 -15.53 9.34 -21.54
C PRO A 266 -16.87 9.30 -22.27
N ASP A 267 -17.89 8.74 -21.63
CA ASP A 267 -19.26 8.67 -22.19
C ASP A 267 -19.98 10.00 -22.04
N GLU A 268 -19.64 10.78 -20.97
CA GLU A 268 -20.34 12.01 -20.61
C GLU A 268 -19.37 13.15 -20.31
N PRO A 269 -19.79 14.42 -20.53
CA PRO A 269 -19.02 15.58 -20.08
C PRO A 269 -18.80 15.55 -18.55
N LEU A 270 -17.66 16.11 -18.10
CA LEU A 270 -17.41 16.28 -16.68
C LEU A 270 -18.34 17.38 -16.11
N VAL A 271 -19.04 17.07 -15.04
CA VAL A 271 -19.92 18.01 -14.30
C VAL A 271 -19.42 18.21 -12.88
N GLU A 272 -19.83 19.35 -12.26
CA GLU A 272 -19.51 19.66 -10.87
C GLU A 272 -20.11 18.64 -9.86
#